data_c6a31dbbab3bd7d161e8835a1c8c0553
#
_entry.id   c6a31dbbab3bd7d161e8835a1c8c0553
#
_cell.length_a   1.000
_cell.length_b   1.000
_cell.length_c   1.000
_cell.angle_alpha   90.00
_cell.angle_beta   90.00
_cell.angle_gamma   90.00
#
_symmetry.space_group_name_H-M   'P 1'
#
loop_
_entity.id
_entity.type
_entity.pdbx_description
1 polymer ?
#
loop_
_entity_poly.entity_id
_entity_poly.type
_entity_poly.pdbx_seq_one_letter_code
_entity_poly.pdbx_strand_id
1 'polypeptide(L)'
;MAEFLSYSEADTLAIAAAFAAGLKPGDAVALHGPLGAGKTLFSRGVARALGYEGPVSSPSYALVHEYEGRVPVYHMDLYRLAPGSDWEEIGLAHYLDGRGICLVEWPERLPPGWNPFTHEVTLEAAGETERKVTIRP
;
A
#
# COMPACT_ATOMS: atom_id res chain seq x y z
N MET A 1 -13.78 -10.73 -4.52
CA MET A 1 -12.40 -10.80 -5.06
C MET A 1 -12.38 -10.42 -6.52
N ALA A 2 -11.46 -9.56 -6.92
CA ALA A 2 -11.29 -9.15 -8.31
C ALA A 2 -9.84 -9.39 -8.74
N GLU A 3 -9.66 -9.90 -9.96
CA GLU A 3 -8.36 -10.15 -10.54
C GLU A 3 -8.19 -9.32 -11.81
N PHE A 4 -7.02 -8.71 -11.96
CA PHE A 4 -6.69 -7.88 -13.11
C PHE A 4 -5.33 -8.29 -13.65
N LEU A 5 -5.18 -8.25 -14.97
CA LEU A 5 -3.88 -8.41 -15.61
C LEU A 5 -3.38 -7.05 -16.04
N SER A 6 -2.15 -6.75 -15.67
CA SER A 6 -1.45 -5.54 -16.08
C SER A 6 -0.32 -5.91 -17.02
N TYR A 7 -0.27 -5.28 -18.18
CA TYR A 7 0.75 -5.54 -19.20
C TYR A 7 1.80 -4.45 -19.28
N SER A 8 1.62 -3.40 -18.50
CA SER A 8 2.52 -2.24 -18.51
C SER A 8 2.42 -1.47 -17.20
N GLU A 9 3.35 -0.55 -16.97
CA GLU A 9 3.24 0.37 -15.82
C GLU A 9 1.96 1.19 -15.88
N ALA A 10 1.59 1.64 -17.08
CA ALA A 10 0.35 2.42 -17.27
C ALA A 10 -0.89 1.62 -16.84
N ASP A 11 -0.92 0.32 -17.16
CA ASP A 11 -2.03 -0.54 -16.74
C ASP A 11 -2.08 -0.67 -15.20
N THR A 12 -0.95 -0.85 -14.56
CA THR A 12 -0.89 -0.93 -13.09
C THR A 12 -1.37 0.36 -12.46
N LEU A 13 -0.95 1.51 -12.98
CA LEU A 13 -1.40 2.81 -12.49
C LEU A 13 -2.91 3.00 -12.67
N ALA A 14 -3.47 2.54 -13.78
CA ALA A 14 -4.91 2.62 -14.04
C ALA A 14 -5.71 1.73 -13.08
N ILE A 15 -5.23 0.52 -12.82
CA ILE A 15 -5.87 -0.38 -11.86
C ILE A 15 -5.84 0.25 -10.46
N ALA A 16 -4.70 0.81 -10.07
CA ALA A 16 -4.55 1.48 -8.77
C ALA A 16 -5.48 2.67 -8.63
N ALA A 17 -5.62 3.47 -9.68
CA ALA A 17 -6.50 4.63 -9.68
C ALA A 17 -7.98 4.23 -9.52
N ALA A 18 -8.41 3.19 -10.22
CA ALA A 18 -9.76 2.67 -10.10
C ALA A 18 -10.03 2.14 -8.68
N PHE A 19 -9.07 1.44 -8.12
CA PHE A 19 -9.15 0.95 -6.74
C PHE A 19 -9.26 2.10 -5.75
N ALA A 20 -8.44 3.14 -5.93
CA ALA A 20 -8.40 4.30 -5.04
C ALA A 20 -9.74 5.05 -5.00
N ALA A 21 -10.51 5.02 -6.08
CA ALA A 21 -11.79 5.71 -6.14
C ALA A 21 -12.79 5.20 -5.09
N GLY A 22 -12.63 3.96 -4.62
CA GLY A 22 -13.48 3.37 -3.60
C GLY A 22 -12.94 3.50 -2.17
N LEU A 23 -11.77 4.09 -1.99
CA LEU A 23 -11.17 4.23 -0.67
C LEU A 23 -11.69 5.48 0.06
N LYS A 24 -11.76 5.39 1.38
CA LYS A 24 -12.18 6.49 2.24
C LYS A 24 -11.24 6.59 3.45
N PRO A 25 -11.20 7.74 4.14
CA PRO A 25 -10.42 7.85 5.38
C PRO A 25 -10.77 6.74 6.37
N GLY A 26 -9.76 6.15 6.96
CA GLY A 26 -9.90 4.99 7.84
C GLY A 26 -9.62 3.67 7.15
N ASP A 27 -9.60 3.63 5.81
CA ASP A 27 -9.22 2.41 5.11
C ASP A 27 -7.74 2.14 5.25
N ALA A 28 -7.40 0.87 5.41
CA ALA A 28 -6.03 0.39 5.45
C ALA A 28 -5.89 -0.76 4.45
N VAL A 29 -4.91 -0.65 3.59
CA VAL A 29 -4.68 -1.60 2.49
C VAL A 29 -3.41 -2.38 2.76
N ALA A 30 -3.53 -3.70 2.84
CA ALA A 30 -2.38 -4.59 2.90
C ALA A 30 -1.88 -4.86 1.49
N LEU A 31 -0.62 -4.53 1.22
CA LEU A 31 0.02 -4.75 -0.07
C LEU A 31 0.96 -5.95 0.04
N HIS A 32 0.61 -7.02 -0.67
CA HIS A 32 1.39 -8.26 -0.70
C HIS A 32 2.12 -8.39 -2.02
N GLY A 33 3.28 -8.99 -1.99
CA GLY A 33 4.06 -9.29 -3.18
C GLY A 33 5.54 -9.24 -2.91
N PRO A 34 6.35 -9.99 -3.67
CA PRO A 34 7.79 -9.98 -3.52
C PRO A 34 8.39 -8.65 -3.96
N LEU A 35 9.67 -8.44 -3.66
CA LEU A 35 10.40 -7.29 -4.17
C LEU A 35 10.30 -7.27 -5.70
N GLY A 36 10.08 -6.09 -6.26
CA GLY A 36 9.96 -5.91 -7.70
C GLY A 36 8.60 -6.28 -8.29
N ALA A 37 7.61 -6.65 -7.47
CA ALA A 37 6.28 -6.99 -7.97
C ALA A 37 5.45 -5.78 -8.38
N GLY A 38 5.89 -4.54 -8.03
CA GLY A 38 5.19 -3.33 -8.41
C GLY A 38 4.40 -2.67 -7.29
N LYS A 39 4.68 -3.02 -6.02
CA LYS A 39 3.97 -2.44 -4.88
C LYS A 39 4.13 -0.92 -4.80
N THR A 40 5.34 -0.41 -5.04
CA THR A 40 5.60 1.03 -5.03
C THR A 40 4.88 1.72 -6.18
N LEU A 41 4.87 1.11 -7.35
CA LEU A 41 4.15 1.65 -8.52
C LEU A 41 2.65 1.70 -8.25
N PHE A 42 2.10 0.65 -7.66
CA PHE A 42 0.68 0.60 -7.29
C PHE A 42 0.37 1.71 -6.27
N SER A 43 1.22 1.89 -5.27
CA SER A 43 1.07 2.94 -4.26
C SER A 43 1.11 4.34 -4.89
N ARG A 44 1.96 4.54 -5.90
CA ARG A 44 2.00 5.79 -6.67
C ARG A 44 0.67 6.06 -7.35
N GLY A 45 0.09 5.03 -7.97
CA GLY A 45 -1.21 5.16 -8.63
C GLY A 45 -2.32 5.54 -7.66
N VAL A 46 -2.33 4.93 -6.48
CA VAL A 46 -3.30 5.26 -5.43
C VAL A 46 -3.11 6.69 -4.94
N ALA A 47 -1.87 7.08 -4.62
CA ALA A 47 -1.58 8.41 -4.10
C ALA A 47 -1.98 9.50 -5.10
N ARG A 48 -1.63 9.32 -6.38
CA ARG A 48 -1.98 10.27 -7.43
C ARG A 48 -3.48 10.40 -7.64
N ALA A 49 -4.19 9.28 -7.60
CA ALA A 49 -5.65 9.29 -7.71
C ALA A 49 -6.31 10.03 -6.54
N LEU A 50 -5.66 10.05 -5.38
CA LEU A 50 -6.14 10.77 -4.21
C LEU A 50 -5.63 12.22 -4.15
N GLY A 51 -4.97 12.69 -5.19
CA GLY A 51 -4.62 14.10 -5.35
C GLY A 51 -3.18 14.47 -4.99
N TYR A 52 -2.34 13.51 -4.61
CA TYR A 52 -0.93 13.78 -4.36
C TYR A 52 -0.16 13.83 -5.69
N GLU A 53 0.57 14.91 -5.92
CA GLU A 53 1.29 15.14 -7.17
C GLU A 53 2.81 14.99 -7.05
N GLY A 54 3.31 14.73 -5.86
CA GLY A 54 4.73 14.62 -5.61
C GLY A 54 5.31 13.24 -5.95
N PRO A 55 6.62 13.05 -5.69
CA PRO A 55 7.27 11.77 -5.95
C PRO A 55 6.82 10.70 -4.96
N VAL A 56 6.72 9.47 -5.42
CA VAL A 56 6.43 8.30 -4.59
C VAL A 56 7.58 7.32 -4.74
N SER A 57 8.19 6.98 -3.61
CA SER A 57 9.26 5.98 -3.56
C SER A 57 8.98 5.01 -2.41
N SER A 58 9.70 3.88 -2.39
CA SER A 58 9.56 2.94 -1.29
C SER A 58 10.05 3.58 0.02
N PRO A 59 9.26 3.49 1.11
CA PRO A 59 9.67 4.03 2.41
C PRO A 59 10.59 3.11 3.21
N SER A 60 11.42 2.30 2.53
CA SER A 60 12.23 1.25 3.16
C SER A 60 13.13 1.72 4.30
N TYR A 61 13.58 2.97 4.28
CA TYR A 61 14.45 3.52 5.32
C TYR A 61 13.70 4.38 6.33
N ALA A 62 12.61 4.99 5.92
CA ALA A 62 11.85 5.91 6.75
C ALA A 62 10.68 5.24 7.48
N LEU A 63 10.35 3.98 7.15
CA LEU A 63 9.18 3.22 7.57
C LEU A 63 7.86 3.80 7.06
N VAL A 64 7.67 5.11 7.13
CA VAL A 64 6.43 5.77 6.74
C VAL A 64 6.73 6.98 5.89
N HIS A 65 6.08 7.06 4.72
CA HIS A 65 5.99 8.28 3.94
C HIS A 65 4.56 8.81 4.02
N GLU A 66 4.42 10.10 4.24
CA GLU A 66 3.12 10.76 4.24
C GLU A 66 2.97 11.55 2.94
N TYR A 67 1.90 11.28 2.21
CA TYR A 67 1.58 12.00 0.98
C TYR A 67 0.33 12.85 1.22
N GLU A 68 0.44 14.14 0.98
CA GLU A 68 -0.67 15.07 1.16
C GLU A 68 -1.51 15.18 -0.11
N GLY A 69 -2.63 14.46 -0.13
CA GLY A 69 -3.64 14.56 -1.18
C GLY A 69 -4.91 15.20 -0.63
N ARG A 70 -6.06 14.86 -1.21
CA ARG A 70 -7.35 15.30 -0.67
C ARG A 70 -7.59 14.74 0.73
N VAL A 71 -7.01 13.57 1.01
CA VAL A 71 -6.89 13.01 2.35
C VAL A 71 -5.44 12.60 2.53
N PRO A 72 -4.93 12.54 3.78
CA PRO A 72 -3.58 12.03 3.99
C PRO A 72 -3.46 10.56 3.55
N VAL A 73 -2.35 10.22 2.88
CA VAL A 73 -2.03 8.85 2.50
C VAL A 73 -0.74 8.49 3.20
N TYR A 74 -0.79 7.46 4.03
CA TYR A 74 0.38 6.99 4.78
C TYR A 74 0.87 5.70 4.14
N HIS A 75 2.06 5.73 3.55
CA HIS A 75 2.68 4.60 2.87
C HIS A 75 3.75 4.02 3.78
N MET A 76 3.55 2.81 4.25
CA MET A 76 4.42 2.13 5.21
C MET A 76 5.09 0.93 4.57
N ASP A 77 6.36 0.71 4.90
CA ASP A 77 7.10 -0.49 4.51
C ASP A 77 7.69 -1.13 5.78
N LEU A 78 7.17 -2.28 6.14
CA LEU A 78 7.54 -2.96 7.38
C LEU A 78 8.62 -4.02 7.19
N TYR A 79 9.21 -4.10 5.99
CA TYR A 79 10.17 -5.15 5.66
C TYR A 79 11.35 -5.22 6.63
N ARG A 80 11.86 -4.04 7.05
CA ARG A 80 13.02 -3.96 7.93
C ARG A 80 12.69 -4.00 9.41
N LEU A 81 11.42 -4.10 9.74
CA LEU A 81 11.01 -4.11 11.14
C LEU A 81 11.33 -5.45 11.78
N ALA A 82 12.14 -5.42 12.83
CA ALA A 82 12.56 -6.63 13.51
C ALA A 82 11.42 -7.19 14.37
N PRO A 83 11.32 -8.53 14.51
CA PRO A 83 10.41 -9.12 15.47
C PRO A 83 10.69 -8.59 16.88
N GLY A 84 9.63 -8.29 17.63
CA GLY A 84 9.77 -7.75 18.99
C GLY A 84 10.01 -6.25 19.06
N SER A 85 9.98 -5.53 17.93
CA SER A 85 10.04 -4.09 17.91
C SER A 85 8.86 -3.49 18.68
N ASP A 86 9.09 -2.33 19.32
CA ASP A 86 8.02 -1.63 20.02
C ASP A 86 7.17 -0.85 19.02
N TRP A 87 6.02 -1.41 18.69
CA TRP A 87 5.09 -0.83 17.73
C TRP A 87 4.50 0.49 18.20
N GLU A 88 4.31 0.64 19.52
CA GLU A 88 3.80 1.89 20.10
C GLU A 88 4.84 3.00 19.98
N GLU A 89 6.11 2.67 20.24
CA GLU A 89 7.22 3.62 20.15
C GLU A 89 7.41 4.10 18.72
N ILE A 90 7.21 3.22 17.73
CA ILE A 90 7.27 3.58 16.32
C ILE A 90 6.07 4.44 15.91
N GLY A 91 4.96 4.36 16.65
CA GLY A 91 3.78 5.18 16.41
C GLY A 91 2.90 4.71 15.26
N LEU A 92 2.98 3.45 14.85
CA LEU A 92 2.19 2.93 13.73
C LEU A 92 0.69 3.04 14.00
N ALA A 93 0.24 2.84 15.23
CA ALA A 93 -1.16 2.97 15.59
C ALA A 93 -1.70 4.38 15.33
N HIS A 94 -0.85 5.39 15.42
CA HIS A 94 -1.24 6.78 15.16
C HIS A 94 -1.66 6.97 13.70
N TYR A 95 -0.99 6.30 12.75
CA TYR A 95 -1.34 6.39 11.33
C TYR A 95 -2.59 5.57 10.99
N LEU A 96 -2.93 4.59 11.81
CA LEU A 96 -4.07 3.70 11.60
C LEU A 96 -5.31 4.17 12.36
N ASP A 97 -5.34 5.41 12.82
CA ASP A 97 -6.39 5.96 13.68
C ASP A 97 -7.64 6.47 12.94
N GLY A 98 -7.69 6.36 11.63
CA GLY A 98 -8.86 6.71 10.84
C GLY A 98 -8.82 8.07 10.16
N ARG A 99 -7.75 8.85 10.32
CA ARG A 99 -7.64 10.18 9.71
C ARG A 99 -7.30 10.15 8.23
N GLY A 100 -6.60 9.11 7.79
CA GLY A 100 -6.15 9.00 6.41
C GLY A 100 -6.30 7.59 5.88
N ILE A 101 -5.73 7.34 4.72
CA ILE A 101 -5.70 6.03 4.07
C ILE A 101 -4.29 5.49 4.22
N CYS A 102 -4.18 4.25 4.71
CA CYS A 102 -2.89 3.59 4.91
C CYS A 102 -2.64 2.55 3.82
N LEU A 103 -1.43 2.57 3.27
CA LEU A 103 -0.92 1.55 2.34
C LEU A 103 0.26 0.89 3.03
N VAL A 104 0.14 -0.40 3.33
CA VAL A 104 1.13 -1.11 4.15
C VAL A 104 1.76 -2.24 3.36
N GLU A 105 3.06 -2.11 3.06
CA GLU A 105 3.88 -3.17 2.47
C GLU A 105 4.42 -4.06 3.56
N TRP A 106 4.52 -5.36 3.29
CA TRP A 106 4.96 -6.38 4.25
C TRP A 106 4.07 -6.41 5.50
N PRO A 107 2.75 -6.52 5.32
CA PRO A 107 1.80 -6.46 6.44
C PRO A 107 1.96 -7.61 7.43
N GLU A 108 2.55 -8.73 7.00
CA GLU A 108 2.83 -9.89 7.86
C GLU A 108 3.83 -9.60 8.97
N ARG A 109 4.52 -8.44 8.90
CA ARG A 109 5.42 -8.00 9.97
C ARG A 109 4.70 -7.39 11.15
N LEU A 110 3.41 -7.10 11.03
CA LEU A 110 2.62 -6.63 12.17
C LEU A 110 2.48 -7.71 13.23
N PRO A 111 2.27 -7.33 14.52
CA PRO A 111 2.11 -8.31 15.58
C PRO A 111 0.97 -9.29 15.29
N PRO A 112 1.11 -10.56 15.70
CA PRO A 112 0.03 -11.53 15.56
C PRO A 112 -1.27 -11.02 16.19
N GLY A 113 -2.38 -11.20 15.49
CA GLY A 113 -3.70 -10.78 15.97
C GLY A 113 -4.05 -9.33 15.67
N TRP A 114 -3.11 -8.51 15.22
CA TRP A 114 -3.40 -7.14 14.82
C TRP A 114 -3.68 -7.10 13.32
N ASN A 115 -4.94 -6.96 12.97
CA ASN A 115 -5.37 -6.92 11.56
C ASN A 115 -6.24 -5.68 11.32
N PRO A 116 -5.61 -4.52 11.05
CA PRO A 116 -6.35 -3.28 10.80
C PRO A 116 -6.89 -3.15 9.38
N PHE A 117 -6.63 -4.13 8.52
CA PHE A 117 -6.84 -3.98 7.07
C PHE A 117 -8.30 -4.10 6.66
N THR A 118 -8.72 -3.17 5.81
CA THR A 118 -10.04 -3.17 5.18
C THR A 118 -9.99 -3.74 3.76
N HIS A 119 -8.81 -3.75 3.15
CA HIS A 119 -8.58 -4.25 1.80
C HIS A 119 -7.25 -4.99 1.72
N GLU A 120 -7.16 -5.95 0.83
CA GLU A 120 -5.91 -6.63 0.54
C GLU A 120 -5.65 -6.61 -0.96
N VAL A 121 -4.42 -6.28 -1.34
CA VAL A 121 -3.96 -6.24 -2.73
C VAL A 121 -2.72 -7.13 -2.83
N THR A 122 -2.75 -8.08 -3.75
CA THR A 122 -1.61 -8.95 -4.02
C THR A 122 -1.13 -8.71 -5.44
N LEU A 123 0.18 -8.46 -5.58
CA LEU A 123 0.83 -8.26 -6.87
C LEU A 123 1.79 -9.41 -7.12
N GLU A 124 1.67 -10.03 -8.29
CA GLU A 124 2.50 -11.15 -8.70
C GLU A 124 3.06 -10.89 -10.09
N ALA A 125 4.33 -11.22 -10.30
CA ALA A 125 4.91 -11.18 -11.63
C ALA A 125 4.30 -12.29 -12.48
N ALA A 126 3.85 -11.95 -13.69
CA ALA A 126 3.28 -12.90 -14.64
C ALA A 126 4.08 -12.96 -15.95
N GLY A 127 5.15 -12.17 -16.06
CA GLY A 127 6.05 -12.05 -17.18
C GLY A 127 7.00 -10.90 -16.92
N GLU A 128 7.83 -10.52 -17.90
CA GLU A 128 8.79 -9.43 -17.70
C GLU A 128 8.10 -8.09 -17.36
N THR A 129 7.01 -7.78 -18.07
CA THR A 129 6.26 -6.54 -17.88
C THR A 129 4.85 -6.79 -17.40
N GLU A 130 4.47 -8.05 -17.22
CA GLU A 130 3.12 -8.42 -16.86
C GLU A 130 3.00 -8.64 -15.37
N ARG A 131 1.88 -8.20 -14.80
CA ARG A 131 1.57 -8.38 -13.38
C ARG A 131 0.13 -8.85 -13.23
N LYS A 132 -0.08 -9.72 -12.26
CA LYS A 132 -1.42 -10.09 -11.83
C LYS A 132 -1.72 -9.34 -10.54
N VAL A 133 -2.82 -8.62 -10.53
CA VAL A 133 -3.25 -7.83 -9.37
C VAL A 133 -4.54 -8.43 -8.84
N THR A 134 -4.52 -8.91 -7.61
CA THR A 134 -5.70 -9.47 -6.95
C THR A 134 -6.12 -8.53 -5.83
N ILE A 135 -7.37 -8.11 -5.84
CA ILE A 135 -7.93 -7.17 -4.87
C ILE A 135 -9.04 -7.85 -4.09
N ARG A 136 -8.96 -7.79 -2.78
CA ARG A 136 -10.00 -8.27 -1.85
C ARG A 136 -10.42 -7.15 -0.93
N PRO A 137 -11.74 -7.02 -0.67
CA PRO A 137 -12.22 -6.10 0.36
C PRO A 137 -11.89 -6.59 1.77
#